data_a36bf17ab841abab728d94720471a25f
#
_entry.id   a36bf17ab841abab728d94720471a25f
#
_cell.length_a   1.000
_cell.length_b   1.000
_cell.length_c   1.000
_cell.angle_alpha   90.00
_cell.angle_beta   90.00
_cell.angle_gamma   90.00
#
_symmetry.space_group_name_H-M   'P 1'
#
loop_
_entity.id
_entity.type
_entity.pdbx_description
1 polymer ?
#
loop_
_entity_poly.entity_id
_entity_poly.type
_entity_poly.pdbx_seq_one_letter_code
_entity_poly.pdbx_strand_id
1 'polypeptide(L)'
;MKSIRNIALAAVAVILSSCMGNYDDEPTMQLPPYGNNNINEENIISIGKLKQMFDKQLSTDQRDGVSYAQVLNDIKIRGWVTANDIEGNIYNEIGLSDDTGAILVCISQGGLFGYLPVGTEIIIDLNELYVGAYGLQPEIGTPYTNKNGLTYVSRMSRTLWASHFKIVGAKPAHEITPMTFDKQKVTDAAYLKENCGKLMTIKDVEFSDAKDGLTFAPEEEKDAANCVARPLKGINASNLVVRTSTYADFAAKQLPKGKVNITGLFTRYGSTWQILLRSSKDVEQAEAQQE
;
A
#
# COMPACT_ATOMS: atom_id res chain seq x y z
N MET A 1 10.48 44.12 52.35
CA MET A 1 10.83 42.82 51.71
C MET A 1 9.65 41.88 51.48
N LYS A 2 8.64 41.75 52.32
CA LYS A 2 7.44 40.90 52.09
C LYS A 2 6.55 41.38 50.90
N SER A 3 6.42 42.71 50.69
CA SER A 3 5.61 43.32 49.64
C SER A 3 6.15 43.04 48.25
N ILE A 4 7.46 43.10 48.01
CA ILE A 4 8.08 42.87 46.71
C ILE A 4 7.99 41.37 46.31
N ARG A 5 8.06 40.47 47.30
CA ARG A 5 7.92 39.02 47.06
C ARG A 5 6.51 38.63 46.59
N ASN A 6 5.47 39.30 47.12
CA ASN A 6 4.11 39.07 46.75
C ASN A 6 3.78 39.63 45.34
N ILE A 7 4.39 40.77 44.94
CA ILE A 7 4.25 41.35 43.62
C ILE A 7 4.96 40.45 42.56
N ALA A 8 6.11 39.90 42.88
CA ALA A 8 6.82 38.97 42.00
C ALA A 8 6.06 37.65 41.81
N LEU A 9 5.41 37.11 42.85
CA LEU A 9 4.57 35.93 42.73
C LEU A 9 3.30 36.18 41.85
N ALA A 10 2.69 37.36 42.00
CA ALA A 10 1.52 37.73 41.21
C ALA A 10 1.88 37.93 39.72
N ALA A 11 3.08 38.50 39.44
CA ALA A 11 3.54 38.68 38.07
C ALA A 11 3.86 37.33 37.37
N VAL A 12 4.41 36.34 38.09
CA VAL A 12 4.66 35.00 37.56
C VAL A 12 3.34 34.26 37.29
N ALA A 13 2.32 34.41 38.12
CA ALA A 13 1.02 33.82 37.94
C ALA A 13 0.30 34.36 36.66
N VAL A 14 0.45 35.64 36.37
CA VAL A 14 -0.12 36.28 35.15
C VAL A 14 0.57 35.82 33.89
N ILE A 15 1.90 35.57 33.95
CA ILE A 15 2.62 35.07 32.77
C ILE A 15 2.25 33.60 32.43
N LEU A 16 1.90 32.80 33.45
CA LEU A 16 1.49 31.40 33.24
C LEU A 16 0.04 31.26 32.74
N SER A 17 -0.82 32.29 32.92
CA SER A 17 -2.22 32.26 32.44
C SER A 17 -2.39 32.79 31.02
N SER A 18 -1.36 33.38 30.41
CA SER A 18 -1.48 33.98 29.07
C SER A 18 -1.38 32.98 27.91
N CYS A 19 -1.20 31.67 28.19
CA CYS A 19 -1.16 30.64 27.16
C CYS A 19 -2.45 29.78 27.08
N MET A 20 -3.48 30.10 27.85
CA MET A 20 -4.80 29.49 27.67
C MET A 20 -5.65 30.37 26.77
N GLY A 21 -5.51 30.17 25.47
CA GLY A 21 -6.50 30.63 24.51
C GLY A 21 -7.87 29.99 24.83
N ASN A 22 -8.96 30.67 24.49
CA ASN A 22 -10.31 30.13 24.63
C ASN A 22 -10.41 28.79 23.91
N TYR A 23 -10.56 27.71 24.67
CA TYR A 23 -10.78 26.36 24.18
C TYR A 23 -12.22 26.11 23.69
N ASP A 24 -13.02 27.16 23.63
CA ASP A 24 -14.46 27.09 23.26
C ASP A 24 -14.71 27.23 21.75
N ASP A 25 -13.68 27.53 20.95
CA ASP A 25 -13.83 27.44 19.51
C ASP A 25 -13.77 25.96 19.11
N GLU A 26 -14.88 25.42 18.61
CA GLU A 26 -14.87 24.14 17.91
C GLU A 26 -13.68 24.15 16.93
N PRO A 27 -12.80 23.12 16.97
CA PRO A 27 -11.67 23.09 16.06
C PRO A 27 -12.22 23.20 14.64
N THR A 28 -11.99 24.34 14.00
CA THR A 28 -12.30 24.50 12.58
C THR A 28 -11.67 23.30 11.88
N MET A 29 -12.49 22.53 11.17
CA MET A 29 -12.06 21.35 10.47
C MET A 29 -10.94 21.76 9.52
N GLN A 30 -9.68 21.60 9.97
CA GLN A 30 -8.54 21.92 9.15
C GLN A 30 -8.47 20.87 8.05
N LEU A 31 -8.42 21.34 6.82
CA LEU A 31 -8.16 20.45 5.68
C LEU A 31 -6.84 19.69 5.94
N PRO A 32 -6.74 18.42 5.54
CA PRO A 32 -5.52 17.67 5.68
C PRO A 32 -4.33 18.46 5.14
N PRO A 33 -3.20 18.55 5.87
CA PRO A 33 -2.04 19.34 5.46
C PRO A 33 -1.27 18.72 4.29
N TYR A 34 -1.69 17.51 3.86
CA TYR A 34 -1.06 16.74 2.78
C TYR A 34 -1.96 16.70 1.55
N GLY A 35 -1.32 16.70 0.39
CA GLY A 35 -2.00 16.63 -0.90
C GLY A 35 -2.49 18.00 -1.39
N ASN A 36 -3.30 17.95 -2.44
CA ASN A 36 -3.84 19.12 -3.13
C ASN A 36 -5.36 19.24 -2.90
N ASN A 37 -5.77 20.01 -1.92
CA ASN A 37 -7.17 20.22 -1.58
C ASN A 37 -7.98 20.95 -2.68
N ASN A 38 -7.32 21.50 -3.70
CA ASN A 38 -7.98 22.16 -4.84
C ASN A 38 -8.44 21.17 -5.92
N ILE A 39 -8.10 19.88 -5.83
CA ILE A 39 -8.61 18.85 -6.74
C ILE A 39 -10.14 18.81 -6.59
N ASN A 40 -10.83 19.10 -7.71
CA ASN A 40 -12.29 18.98 -7.76
C ASN A 40 -12.72 17.50 -7.81
N GLU A 41 -13.97 17.22 -7.48
CA GLU A 41 -14.51 15.86 -7.44
C GLU A 41 -15.33 15.53 -8.71
N GLU A 42 -14.98 16.13 -9.84
CA GLU A 42 -15.56 15.87 -11.14
C GLU A 42 -14.74 14.83 -11.92
N ASN A 43 -15.37 14.18 -12.90
CA ASN A 43 -14.74 13.20 -13.80
C ASN A 43 -14.09 12.01 -13.07
N ILE A 44 -14.66 11.63 -11.93
CA ILE A 44 -14.20 10.45 -11.18
C ILE A 44 -14.73 9.20 -11.87
N ILE A 45 -13.82 8.29 -12.22
CA ILE A 45 -14.14 6.95 -12.72
C ILE A 45 -13.71 5.89 -11.73
N SER A 46 -14.28 4.70 -11.83
CA SER A 46 -13.86 3.57 -11.01
C SER A 46 -12.51 3.01 -11.44
N ILE A 47 -11.79 2.36 -10.51
CA ILE A 47 -10.52 1.67 -10.79
C ILE A 47 -10.72 0.58 -11.85
N GLY A 48 -11.83 -0.17 -11.79
CA GLY A 48 -12.16 -1.15 -12.82
C GLY A 48 -12.34 -0.52 -14.21
N LYS A 49 -12.97 0.66 -14.29
CA LYS A 49 -13.10 1.40 -15.56
C LYS A 49 -11.73 1.88 -16.05
N LEU A 50 -10.88 2.41 -15.17
CA LEU A 50 -9.52 2.79 -15.52
C LEU A 50 -8.74 1.60 -16.10
N LYS A 51 -8.77 0.44 -15.42
CA LYS A 51 -8.12 -0.80 -15.90
C LYS A 51 -8.62 -1.23 -17.27
N GLN A 52 -9.92 -1.07 -17.57
CA GLN A 52 -10.47 -1.35 -18.91
C GLN A 52 -9.94 -0.39 -19.98
N MET A 53 -9.85 0.91 -19.67
CA MET A 53 -9.35 1.92 -20.62
C MET A 53 -7.89 1.67 -21.00
N PHE A 54 -7.08 1.15 -20.07
CA PHE A 54 -5.65 0.86 -20.26
C PHE A 54 -5.36 -0.64 -20.39
N ASP A 55 -6.35 -1.46 -20.75
CA ASP A 55 -6.21 -2.92 -20.79
C ASP A 55 -5.05 -3.39 -21.66
N LYS A 56 -4.81 -2.74 -22.79
CA LYS A 56 -3.67 -3.05 -23.66
C LYS A 56 -2.33 -2.93 -22.91
N GLN A 57 -2.12 -1.81 -22.21
CA GLN A 57 -0.89 -1.54 -21.45
C GLN A 57 -0.75 -2.50 -20.26
N LEU A 58 -1.84 -2.72 -19.54
CA LEU A 58 -1.88 -3.59 -18.37
C LEU A 58 -1.76 -5.08 -18.70
N SER A 59 -2.00 -5.46 -19.96
CA SER A 59 -1.84 -6.83 -20.46
C SER A 59 -0.54 -7.04 -21.23
N THR A 60 0.30 -6.01 -21.34
CA THR A 60 1.60 -6.07 -22.02
C THR A 60 2.73 -6.13 -20.97
N ASP A 61 3.57 -7.17 -21.01
CA ASP A 61 4.79 -7.19 -20.23
C ASP A 61 5.81 -6.18 -20.82
N GLN A 62 6.54 -5.46 -19.99
CA GLN A 62 7.53 -4.47 -20.42
C GLN A 62 8.67 -5.08 -21.25
N ARG A 63 8.83 -6.40 -21.26
CA ARG A 63 9.81 -7.14 -22.09
C ARG A 63 9.29 -7.37 -23.51
N ASP A 64 7.96 -7.34 -23.68
CA ASP A 64 7.30 -7.69 -24.96
C ASP A 64 6.79 -6.45 -25.69
N GLY A 65 6.72 -5.29 -25.01
CA GLY A 65 6.24 -4.06 -25.61
C GLY A 65 6.07 -2.89 -24.65
N VAL A 66 5.34 -1.87 -25.10
CA VAL A 66 5.06 -0.67 -24.29
C VAL A 66 3.93 -0.99 -23.30
N SER A 67 4.28 -1.14 -22.04
CA SER A 67 3.39 -1.51 -20.93
C SER A 67 2.80 -0.30 -20.19
N TYR A 68 2.82 0.90 -20.77
CA TYR A 68 2.32 2.12 -20.12
C TYR A 68 1.78 3.12 -21.13
N ALA A 69 0.90 4.02 -20.68
CA ALA A 69 0.49 5.18 -21.43
C ALA A 69 0.19 6.35 -20.49
N GLN A 70 0.37 7.57 -21.00
CA GLN A 70 0.03 8.78 -20.28
C GLN A 70 -1.49 9.01 -20.30
N VAL A 71 -2.03 9.47 -19.18
CA VAL A 71 -3.40 9.95 -19.08
C VAL A 71 -3.45 11.40 -19.57
N LEU A 72 -4.13 11.63 -20.69
CA LEU A 72 -4.19 12.97 -21.32
C LEU A 72 -5.53 13.68 -21.07
N ASN A 73 -6.47 13.00 -20.42
CA ASN A 73 -7.80 13.53 -20.11
C ASN A 73 -7.91 13.91 -18.64
N ASP A 74 -8.79 14.84 -18.34
CA ASP A 74 -9.16 15.15 -16.96
C ASP A 74 -9.96 13.98 -16.37
N ILE A 75 -9.24 13.00 -15.85
CA ILE A 75 -9.77 11.78 -15.24
C ILE A 75 -9.21 11.64 -13.83
N LYS A 76 -10.09 11.34 -12.90
CA LYS A 76 -9.74 11.06 -11.51
C LYS A 76 -10.23 9.68 -11.12
N ILE A 77 -9.58 9.09 -10.13
CA ILE A 77 -10.07 7.90 -9.43
C ILE A 77 -10.26 8.22 -7.95
N ARG A 78 -11.17 7.49 -7.32
CA ARG A 78 -11.42 7.57 -5.88
C ARG A 78 -11.35 6.17 -5.31
N GLY A 79 -10.71 6.01 -4.16
CA GLY A 79 -10.56 4.71 -3.52
C GLY A 79 -10.00 4.81 -2.12
N TRP A 80 -9.92 3.67 -1.47
CA TRP A 80 -9.37 3.53 -0.12
C TRP A 80 -7.97 2.93 -0.17
N VAL A 81 -7.09 3.48 0.68
CA VAL A 81 -5.76 2.91 0.91
C VAL A 81 -5.91 1.55 1.59
N THR A 82 -5.44 0.49 0.96
CA THR A 82 -5.52 -0.89 1.48
C THR A 82 -4.20 -1.39 2.06
N ALA A 83 -3.09 -0.76 1.64
CA ALA A 83 -1.74 -1.09 2.09
C ALA A 83 -0.82 0.12 1.95
N ASN A 84 0.18 0.21 2.82
CA ASN A 84 1.20 1.25 2.83
C ASN A 84 2.52 0.71 3.41
N ASP A 85 3.47 1.59 3.66
CA ASP A 85 4.83 1.27 4.07
C ASP A 85 5.06 1.15 5.60
N ILE A 86 4.03 0.84 6.39
CA ILE A 86 4.08 0.91 7.87
C ILE A 86 5.16 0.04 8.53
N GLU A 87 5.44 -1.17 8.01
CA GLU A 87 6.52 -2.04 8.50
C GLU A 87 7.59 -2.30 7.41
N GLY A 88 7.67 -1.43 6.39
CA GLY A 88 8.75 -1.40 5.41
C GLY A 88 8.80 -2.53 4.39
N ASN A 89 7.86 -3.47 4.40
CA ASN A 89 7.79 -4.51 3.38
C ASN A 89 7.22 -4.00 2.06
N ILE A 90 6.18 -3.17 2.13
CA ILE A 90 5.66 -2.40 1.00
C ILE A 90 6.45 -1.09 0.99
N TYR A 91 7.12 -0.78 -0.12
CA TYR A 91 8.09 0.31 -0.15
C TYR A 91 7.91 1.22 -1.36
N ASN A 92 7.76 2.52 -1.08
CA ASN A 92 7.54 3.54 -2.10
C ASN A 92 6.27 3.31 -2.94
N GLU A 93 5.25 2.74 -2.36
CA GLU A 93 3.96 2.50 -2.98
C GLU A 93 2.85 2.37 -1.94
N ILE A 94 1.62 2.55 -2.39
CA ILE A 94 0.41 2.23 -1.65
C ILE A 94 -0.48 1.32 -2.49
N GLY A 95 -1.22 0.44 -1.83
CA GLY A 95 -2.36 -0.25 -2.43
C GLY A 95 -3.59 0.65 -2.37
N LEU A 96 -4.30 0.77 -3.48
CA LEU A 96 -5.56 1.52 -3.57
C LEU A 96 -6.65 0.62 -4.16
N SER A 97 -7.84 0.60 -3.56
CA SER A 97 -8.97 -0.14 -4.10
C SER A 97 -10.28 0.65 -4.00
N ASP A 98 -11.19 0.31 -4.88
CA ASP A 98 -12.61 0.60 -4.79
C ASP A 98 -13.42 -0.71 -4.91
N ASP A 99 -14.75 -0.62 -4.99
CA ASP A 99 -15.63 -1.79 -5.13
C ASP A 99 -15.42 -2.55 -6.45
N THR A 100 -14.74 -1.96 -7.44
CA THR A 100 -14.59 -2.50 -8.79
C THR A 100 -13.21 -3.07 -9.08
N GLY A 101 -12.19 -2.72 -8.28
CA GLY A 101 -10.83 -3.18 -8.54
C GLY A 101 -9.79 -2.61 -7.60
N ALA A 102 -8.53 -2.95 -7.90
CA ALA A 102 -7.37 -2.45 -7.17
C ALA A 102 -6.22 -2.11 -8.11
N ILE A 103 -5.36 -1.18 -7.66
CA ILE A 103 -4.18 -0.72 -8.39
C ILE A 103 -3.11 -0.27 -7.39
N LEU A 104 -1.84 -0.37 -7.74
CA LEU A 104 -0.76 0.19 -6.96
C LEU A 104 -0.49 1.64 -7.39
N VAL A 105 -0.13 2.49 -6.44
CA VAL A 105 0.33 3.85 -6.72
C VAL A 105 1.78 3.96 -6.26
N CYS A 106 2.68 4.17 -7.21
CA CYS A 106 4.12 4.15 -6.97
C CYS A 106 4.63 5.57 -6.69
N ILE A 107 5.24 5.78 -5.51
CA ILE A 107 5.62 7.10 -5.00
C ILE A 107 7.03 7.04 -4.43
N SER A 108 7.94 7.89 -4.89
CA SER A 108 9.31 7.98 -4.36
C SER A 108 9.34 8.72 -3.02
N GLN A 109 8.71 8.13 -2.00
CA GLN A 109 8.62 8.67 -0.66
C GLN A 109 8.41 7.54 0.36
N GLY A 110 9.13 7.58 1.47
CA GLY A 110 8.85 6.75 2.65
C GLY A 110 7.99 7.50 3.67
N GLY A 111 7.44 6.75 4.64
CA GLY A 111 6.58 7.29 5.69
C GLY A 111 5.17 7.65 5.20
N LEU A 112 4.71 7.01 4.15
CA LEU A 112 3.36 7.19 3.59
C LEU A 112 2.28 6.86 4.62
N PHE A 113 2.53 5.85 5.47
CA PHE A 113 1.60 5.43 6.53
C PHE A 113 1.24 6.55 7.52
N GLY A 114 2.12 7.54 7.68
CA GLY A 114 1.91 8.64 8.62
C GLY A 114 0.76 9.58 8.25
N TYR A 115 0.44 9.69 6.94
CA TYR A 115 -0.66 10.53 6.47
C TYR A 115 -1.67 9.80 5.57
N LEU A 116 -1.35 8.58 5.14
CA LEU A 116 -2.22 7.68 4.40
C LEU A 116 -2.35 6.33 5.14
N PRO A 117 -2.87 6.30 6.38
CA PRO A 117 -3.15 5.04 7.04
C PRO A 117 -4.19 4.23 6.24
N VAL A 118 -4.16 2.91 6.41
CA VAL A 118 -5.13 1.99 5.78
C VAL A 118 -6.56 2.43 6.14
N GLY A 119 -7.46 2.44 5.15
CA GLY A 119 -8.82 2.95 5.26
C GLY A 119 -8.97 4.45 4.93
N THR A 120 -7.88 5.16 4.67
CA THR A 120 -7.96 6.55 4.18
C THR A 120 -8.55 6.58 2.78
N GLU A 121 -9.58 7.38 2.58
CA GLU A 121 -10.15 7.64 1.26
C GLU A 121 -9.41 8.79 0.58
N ILE A 122 -9.01 8.56 -0.67
CA ILE A 122 -8.31 9.56 -1.47
C ILE A 122 -8.90 9.67 -2.86
N ILE A 123 -8.74 10.85 -3.45
CA ILE A 123 -8.94 11.08 -4.88
C ILE A 123 -7.56 11.30 -5.49
N ILE A 124 -7.31 10.69 -6.65
CA ILE A 124 -6.10 10.90 -7.44
C ILE A 124 -6.49 11.52 -8.77
N ASP A 125 -5.95 12.71 -9.05
CA ASP A 125 -5.99 13.31 -10.37
C ASP A 125 -4.93 12.63 -11.24
N LEU A 126 -5.38 11.96 -12.29
CA LEU A 126 -4.52 11.17 -13.17
C LEU A 126 -3.96 11.98 -14.34
N ASN A 127 -4.42 13.22 -14.55
CA ASN A 127 -3.97 14.04 -15.68
C ASN A 127 -2.44 14.14 -15.66
N GLU A 128 -1.81 13.86 -16.81
CA GLU A 128 -0.36 13.81 -17.01
C GLU A 128 0.40 12.68 -16.27
N LEU A 129 -0.23 11.93 -15.39
CA LEU A 129 0.33 10.69 -14.84
C LEU A 129 0.27 9.56 -15.87
N TYR A 130 0.91 8.45 -15.52
CA TYR A 130 0.95 7.27 -16.37
C TYR A 130 0.28 6.09 -15.67
N VAL A 131 -0.49 5.34 -16.47
CA VAL A 131 -1.06 4.04 -16.08
C VAL A 131 -0.36 2.97 -16.90
N GLY A 132 0.07 1.93 -16.23
CA GLY A 132 0.80 0.85 -16.88
C GLY A 132 1.02 -0.34 -15.97
N ALA A 133 1.95 -1.21 -16.40
CA ALA A 133 2.27 -2.42 -15.66
C ALA A 133 3.78 -2.62 -15.51
N TYR A 134 4.17 -3.19 -14.35
CA TYR A 134 5.47 -3.80 -14.14
C TYR A 134 5.28 -5.28 -13.82
N GLY A 135 5.83 -6.17 -14.65
CA GLY A 135 5.55 -7.61 -14.54
C GLY A 135 4.05 -7.94 -14.59
N LEU A 136 3.29 -7.18 -15.37
CA LEU A 136 1.84 -7.26 -15.50
C LEU A 136 1.05 -6.83 -14.24
N GLN A 137 1.70 -6.32 -13.18
CA GLN A 137 1.01 -5.69 -12.06
C GLN A 137 0.57 -4.28 -12.46
N PRO A 138 -0.75 -3.96 -12.37
CA PRO A 138 -1.24 -2.62 -12.64
C PRO A 138 -0.70 -1.56 -11.68
N GLU A 139 -0.17 -0.47 -12.22
CA GLU A 139 0.46 0.61 -11.48
C GLU A 139 0.11 1.99 -12.03
N ILE A 140 0.10 2.99 -11.15
CA ILE A 140 0.08 4.42 -11.47
C ILE A 140 1.39 5.03 -11.04
N GLY A 141 2.00 5.87 -11.88
CA GLY A 141 3.25 6.52 -11.55
C GLY A 141 3.83 7.31 -12.71
N THR A 142 5.15 7.22 -12.91
CA THR A 142 5.88 7.82 -14.03
C THR A 142 6.76 6.79 -14.72
N PRO A 143 7.09 6.94 -16.01
CA PRO A 143 7.97 6.01 -16.71
C PRO A 143 9.37 6.01 -16.11
N TYR A 144 9.95 4.83 -15.99
CA TYR A 144 11.33 4.62 -15.59
C TYR A 144 12.00 3.63 -16.52
N THR A 145 13.20 3.96 -16.99
CA THR A 145 14.02 3.06 -17.80
C THR A 145 15.13 2.48 -16.94
N ASN A 146 15.15 1.16 -16.80
CA ASN A 146 16.16 0.46 -16.02
C ASN A 146 17.50 0.35 -16.79
N LYS A 147 18.55 -0.16 -16.13
CA LYS A 147 19.89 -0.35 -16.70
C LYS A 147 19.93 -1.26 -17.94
N ASN A 148 18.90 -2.08 -18.15
CA ASN A 148 18.77 -2.96 -19.30
C ASN A 148 17.98 -2.35 -20.45
N GLY A 149 17.61 -1.06 -20.36
CA GLY A 149 16.84 -0.35 -21.38
C GLY A 149 15.34 -0.64 -21.38
N LEU A 150 14.81 -1.39 -20.40
CA LEU A 150 13.38 -1.65 -20.28
C LEU A 150 12.69 -0.48 -19.58
N THR A 151 11.63 0.04 -20.19
CA THR A 151 10.82 1.13 -19.65
C THR A 151 9.45 0.61 -19.19
N TYR A 152 9.04 1.00 -17.99
CA TYR A 152 7.77 0.64 -17.37
C TYR A 152 7.33 1.73 -16.40
N VAL A 153 6.09 1.66 -15.91
CA VAL A 153 5.62 2.57 -14.84
C VAL A 153 6.39 2.27 -13.55
N SER A 154 6.80 3.32 -12.88
CA SER A 154 7.49 3.27 -11.60
C SER A 154 7.15 4.52 -10.79
N ARG A 155 7.94 4.83 -9.80
CA ARG A 155 7.70 5.83 -8.76
C ARG A 155 7.68 7.25 -9.31
N MET A 156 6.58 7.97 -9.06
CA MET A 156 6.54 9.41 -9.25
C MET A 156 7.28 10.13 -8.12
N SER A 157 7.76 11.33 -8.37
CA SER A 157 8.41 12.14 -7.33
C SER A 157 7.42 12.55 -6.24
N ARG A 158 7.92 12.79 -5.02
CA ARG A 158 7.10 13.27 -3.90
C ARG A 158 6.35 14.56 -4.23
N THR A 159 6.99 15.47 -4.97
CA THR A 159 6.37 16.75 -5.36
C THR A 159 5.22 16.54 -6.33
N LEU A 160 5.42 15.66 -7.32
CA LEU A 160 4.36 15.32 -8.29
C LEU A 160 3.19 14.63 -7.57
N TRP A 161 3.47 13.66 -6.69
CA TRP A 161 2.46 13.03 -5.86
C TRP A 161 1.64 14.04 -5.06
N ALA A 162 2.30 14.96 -4.36
CA ALA A 162 1.64 15.96 -3.52
C ALA A 162 0.65 16.85 -4.30
N SER A 163 0.87 17.07 -5.60
CA SER A 163 -0.04 17.86 -6.45
C SER A 163 -1.20 17.04 -7.04
N HIS A 164 -1.12 15.70 -7.01
CA HIS A 164 -2.06 14.82 -7.71
C HIS A 164 -3.01 14.04 -6.80
N PHE A 165 -2.94 14.19 -5.49
CA PHE A 165 -3.89 13.52 -4.60
C PHE A 165 -4.57 14.47 -3.64
N LYS A 166 -5.77 14.09 -3.20
CA LYS A 166 -6.56 14.76 -2.18
C LYS A 166 -7.05 13.72 -1.19
N ILE A 167 -6.90 13.97 0.11
CA ILE A 167 -7.52 13.15 1.16
C ILE A 167 -8.98 13.55 1.30
N VAL A 168 -9.89 12.57 1.27
CA VAL A 168 -11.33 12.77 1.43
C VAL A 168 -11.69 12.51 2.88
N GLY A 169 -12.16 13.57 3.58
CA GLY A 169 -12.48 13.47 4.99
C GLY A 169 -11.29 13.60 5.93
N ALA A 170 -11.56 13.74 7.23
CA ALA A 170 -10.56 14.09 8.24
C ALA A 170 -9.89 12.86 8.90
N LYS A 171 -10.45 11.66 8.74
CA LYS A 171 -9.96 10.42 9.38
C LYS A 171 -10.28 9.21 8.51
N PRO A 172 -9.47 8.12 8.61
CA PRO A 172 -9.83 6.83 8.05
C PRO A 172 -11.18 6.40 8.63
N ALA A 173 -12.19 6.34 7.79
CA ALA A 173 -13.56 5.98 8.21
C ALA A 173 -13.97 4.61 7.70
N HIS A 174 -13.18 4.00 6.82
CA HIS A 174 -13.52 2.75 6.14
C HIS A 174 -12.68 1.59 6.69
N GLU A 175 -13.38 0.58 7.22
CA GLU A 175 -12.76 -0.68 7.59
C GLU A 175 -12.55 -1.52 6.32
N ILE A 176 -11.29 -1.84 6.02
CA ILE A 176 -10.94 -2.63 4.85
C ILE A 176 -11.08 -4.12 5.18
N THR A 177 -12.08 -4.76 4.63
CA THR A 177 -12.27 -6.21 4.75
C THR A 177 -11.52 -6.94 3.63
N PRO A 178 -10.54 -7.81 3.94
CA PRO A 178 -9.82 -8.58 2.93
C PRO A 178 -10.74 -9.57 2.22
N MET A 179 -10.61 -9.71 0.90
CA MET A 179 -11.29 -10.75 0.14
C MET A 179 -10.65 -12.11 0.42
N THR A 180 -11.43 -13.19 0.48
CA THR A 180 -10.87 -14.54 0.58
C THR A 180 -10.24 -14.95 -0.76
N PHE A 181 -8.95 -15.34 -0.74
CA PHE A 181 -8.26 -15.88 -1.91
C PHE A 181 -8.72 -17.30 -2.19
N ASP A 182 -9.12 -17.57 -3.44
CA ASP A 182 -9.50 -18.90 -3.89
C ASP A 182 -8.26 -19.72 -4.31
N LYS A 183 -7.82 -20.64 -3.46
CA LYS A 183 -6.65 -21.50 -3.71
C LYS A 183 -6.80 -22.37 -4.98
N GLN A 184 -8.03 -22.72 -5.37
CA GLN A 184 -8.28 -23.51 -6.57
C GLN A 184 -8.01 -22.73 -7.86
N LYS A 185 -8.02 -21.40 -7.78
CA LYS A 185 -7.76 -20.47 -8.89
C LYS A 185 -6.35 -19.92 -8.92
N VAL A 186 -5.41 -20.48 -8.17
CA VAL A 186 -4.03 -20.00 -8.10
C VAL A 186 -3.34 -19.94 -9.47
N THR A 187 -3.71 -20.81 -10.42
CA THR A 187 -3.19 -20.85 -11.81
C THR A 187 -4.14 -20.24 -12.84
N ASP A 188 -5.29 -19.73 -12.42
CA ASP A 188 -6.26 -19.09 -13.32
C ASP A 188 -5.78 -17.69 -13.71
N ALA A 189 -5.42 -17.51 -14.98
CA ALA A 189 -4.89 -16.25 -15.49
C ALA A 189 -5.92 -15.11 -15.45
N ALA A 190 -7.21 -15.39 -15.62
CA ALA A 190 -8.27 -14.39 -15.55
C ALA A 190 -8.46 -13.94 -14.10
N TYR A 191 -8.48 -14.87 -13.16
CA TYR A 191 -8.54 -14.58 -11.71
C TYR A 191 -7.34 -13.74 -11.25
N LEU A 192 -6.13 -14.09 -11.72
CA LEU A 192 -4.90 -13.33 -11.45
C LEU A 192 -5.00 -11.90 -12.00
N LYS A 193 -5.40 -11.72 -13.25
CA LYS A 193 -5.54 -10.42 -13.90
C LYS A 193 -6.57 -9.52 -13.20
N GLU A 194 -7.69 -10.09 -12.80
CA GLU A 194 -8.80 -9.36 -12.15
C GLU A 194 -8.44 -8.93 -10.72
N ASN A 195 -7.75 -9.81 -9.96
CA ASN A 195 -7.61 -9.65 -8.53
C ASN A 195 -6.23 -9.19 -8.06
N CYS A 196 -5.21 -9.11 -8.94
CA CYS A 196 -3.91 -8.59 -8.55
C CYS A 196 -4.00 -7.13 -8.07
N GLY A 197 -3.29 -6.85 -6.98
CA GLY A 197 -3.32 -5.58 -6.25
C GLY A 197 -4.38 -5.51 -5.15
N LYS A 198 -5.29 -6.49 -5.04
CA LYS A 198 -6.29 -6.52 -3.96
C LYS A 198 -5.70 -6.99 -2.64
N LEU A 199 -6.27 -6.48 -1.54
CA LEU A 199 -6.05 -7.02 -0.21
C LEU A 199 -6.86 -8.30 -0.06
N MET A 200 -6.17 -9.42 0.17
CA MET A 200 -6.82 -10.74 0.29
C MET A 200 -6.25 -11.53 1.46
N THR A 201 -7.01 -12.55 1.90
CA THR A 201 -6.58 -13.54 2.89
C THR A 201 -6.60 -14.93 2.26
N ILE A 202 -5.45 -15.62 2.27
CA ILE A 202 -5.38 -17.05 2.01
C ILE A 202 -5.42 -17.80 3.35
N LYS A 203 -6.36 -18.73 3.48
CA LYS A 203 -6.63 -19.43 4.75
C LYS A 203 -6.02 -20.82 4.79
N ASP A 204 -5.72 -21.33 5.99
CA ASP A 204 -5.28 -22.71 6.23
C ASP A 204 -4.10 -23.14 5.37
N VAL A 205 -3.05 -22.32 5.36
CA VAL A 205 -1.79 -22.60 4.64
C VAL A 205 -0.65 -22.77 5.62
N GLU A 206 0.44 -23.42 5.17
CA GLU A 206 1.67 -23.56 5.94
C GLU A 206 2.86 -23.14 5.11
N PHE A 207 3.83 -22.47 5.73
CA PHE A 207 5.13 -22.25 5.08
C PHE A 207 5.85 -23.58 4.87
N SER A 208 6.39 -23.80 3.66
CA SER A 208 6.98 -25.11 3.29
C SER A 208 8.18 -25.47 4.15
N ASP A 209 9.00 -24.49 4.51
CA ASP A 209 10.29 -24.73 5.17
C ASP A 209 10.34 -24.19 6.60
N ALA A 210 9.16 -23.93 7.21
CA ALA A 210 9.10 -23.43 8.58
C ALA A 210 9.77 -24.38 9.56
N LYS A 211 10.94 -23.99 10.05
CA LYS A 211 11.76 -24.69 11.04
C LYS A 211 12.32 -23.69 12.05
N ASP A 212 12.85 -24.20 13.16
CA ASP A 212 13.48 -23.34 14.14
C ASP A 212 14.63 -22.53 13.53
N GLY A 213 14.61 -21.24 13.78
CA GLY A 213 15.60 -20.28 13.29
C GLY A 213 15.34 -19.73 11.88
N LEU A 214 14.39 -20.28 11.10
CA LEU A 214 14.08 -19.72 9.79
C LEU A 214 13.20 -18.48 9.93
N THR A 215 13.64 -17.37 9.34
CA THR A 215 12.96 -16.07 9.41
C THR A 215 12.26 -15.72 8.10
N PHE A 216 11.45 -14.65 8.12
CA PHE A 216 10.75 -14.19 6.91
C PHE A 216 11.72 -13.83 5.79
N ALA A 217 12.75 -13.03 6.07
CA ALA A 217 13.69 -12.57 5.07
C ALA A 217 15.10 -12.38 5.63
N PRO A 218 15.87 -13.49 5.81
CA PRO A 218 17.26 -13.40 6.20
C PRO A 218 18.09 -12.80 5.05
N GLU A 219 19.08 -11.97 5.39
CA GLU A 219 19.87 -11.18 4.45
C GLU A 219 20.63 -12.06 3.43
N GLU A 220 21.06 -13.25 3.84
CA GLU A 220 21.81 -14.20 3.02
C GLU A 220 20.98 -14.89 1.91
N GLU A 221 19.65 -14.88 2.03
CA GLU A 221 18.74 -15.49 1.05
C GLU A 221 18.11 -14.49 0.07
N LYS A 222 18.46 -13.21 0.16
CA LYS A 222 17.83 -12.18 -0.66
C LYS A 222 18.17 -12.31 -2.14
N ASP A 223 17.18 -11.99 -2.95
CA ASP A 223 17.35 -11.83 -4.39
C ASP A 223 17.92 -10.42 -4.76
N ALA A 224 18.04 -10.15 -6.06
CA ALA A 224 18.54 -8.87 -6.57
C ALA A 224 17.66 -7.65 -6.20
N ALA A 225 16.43 -7.88 -5.77
CA ALA A 225 15.51 -6.83 -5.29
C ALA A 225 15.52 -6.70 -3.76
N ASN A 226 16.48 -7.33 -3.06
CA ASN A 226 16.56 -7.40 -1.61
C ASN A 226 15.31 -8.01 -0.95
N CYS A 227 14.73 -9.01 -1.57
CA CYS A 227 13.55 -9.72 -1.06
C CYS A 227 13.80 -11.21 -0.98
N VAL A 228 13.07 -11.87 -0.08
CA VAL A 228 13.03 -13.34 0.05
C VAL A 228 11.63 -13.83 -0.28
N ALA A 229 11.54 -14.90 -1.05
CA ALA A 229 10.29 -15.55 -1.42
C ALA A 229 10.09 -16.82 -0.58
N ARG A 230 9.04 -16.88 0.23
CA ARG A 230 8.70 -18.04 1.05
C ARG A 230 7.58 -18.85 0.39
N PRO A 231 7.81 -20.11 0.03
CA PRO A 231 6.80 -20.99 -0.55
C PRO A 231 5.81 -21.48 0.52
N LEU A 232 4.61 -21.84 0.07
CA LEU A 232 3.57 -22.45 0.90
C LEU A 232 3.40 -23.94 0.53
N LYS A 233 3.17 -24.81 1.52
CA LYS A 233 2.97 -26.24 1.31
C LYS A 233 1.79 -26.51 0.37
N GLY A 234 2.00 -27.41 -0.58
CA GLY A 234 0.98 -27.78 -1.55
C GLY A 234 0.69 -26.76 -2.65
N ILE A 235 1.40 -25.64 -2.69
CA ILE A 235 1.31 -24.63 -3.76
C ILE A 235 2.67 -24.51 -4.41
N ASN A 236 2.72 -24.61 -5.75
CA ASN A 236 3.98 -24.43 -6.47
C ASN A 236 4.47 -22.99 -6.33
N ALA A 237 5.72 -22.82 -5.94
CA ALA A 237 6.34 -21.49 -5.75
C ALA A 237 6.38 -20.64 -7.05
N SER A 238 6.31 -21.25 -8.23
CA SER A 238 6.14 -20.52 -9.49
C SER A 238 4.76 -19.89 -9.65
N ASN A 239 3.78 -20.35 -8.87
CA ASN A 239 2.40 -19.82 -8.91
C ASN A 239 2.12 -18.82 -7.79
N LEU A 240 2.65 -19.08 -6.57
CA LEU A 240 2.41 -18.20 -5.42
C LEU A 240 3.52 -18.30 -4.38
N VAL A 241 3.96 -17.15 -3.88
CA VAL A 241 4.92 -17.03 -2.78
C VAL A 241 4.51 -15.88 -1.84
N VAL A 242 4.93 -15.97 -0.58
CA VAL A 242 4.96 -14.82 0.33
C VAL A 242 6.30 -14.11 0.12
N ARG A 243 6.26 -12.84 -0.29
CA ARG A 243 7.45 -12.07 -0.63
C ARG A 243 7.72 -11.02 0.43
N THR A 244 8.89 -11.07 1.05
CA THR A 244 9.27 -10.17 2.14
C THR A 244 10.59 -9.48 1.82
N SER A 245 10.61 -8.16 1.98
CA SER A 245 11.83 -7.34 1.88
C SER A 245 12.75 -7.60 3.09
N THR A 246 14.05 -7.65 2.87
CA THR A 246 15.02 -7.70 3.99
C THR A 246 15.03 -6.42 4.82
N TYR A 247 14.41 -5.35 4.34
CA TYR A 247 14.22 -4.08 5.06
C TYR A 247 12.93 -4.02 5.88
N ALA A 248 12.07 -5.04 5.81
CA ALA A 248 10.86 -5.08 6.61
C ALA A 248 11.20 -5.21 8.10
N ASP A 249 10.48 -4.49 8.97
CA ASP A 249 10.68 -4.51 10.42
C ASP A 249 10.56 -5.94 11.00
N PHE A 250 9.83 -6.81 10.30
CA PHE A 250 9.63 -8.21 10.68
C PHE A 250 10.51 -9.20 9.91
N ALA A 251 11.45 -8.74 9.07
CA ALA A 251 12.30 -9.62 8.26
C ALA A 251 13.02 -10.70 9.10
N ALA A 252 13.50 -10.33 10.28
CA ALA A 252 14.19 -11.21 11.22
C ALA A 252 13.26 -12.02 12.14
N LYS A 253 11.93 -11.83 12.08
CA LYS A 253 10.98 -12.67 12.85
C LYS A 253 10.94 -14.09 12.28
N GLN A 254 10.84 -15.07 13.19
CA GLN A 254 10.72 -16.47 12.79
C GLN A 254 9.40 -16.72 12.03
N LEU A 255 9.47 -17.59 11.03
CA LEU A 255 8.28 -18.08 10.35
C LEU A 255 7.42 -18.89 11.34
N PRO A 256 6.10 -18.66 11.37
CA PRO A 256 5.22 -19.47 12.20
C PRO A 256 5.16 -20.90 11.66
N LYS A 257 5.07 -21.86 12.58
CA LYS A 257 4.87 -23.27 12.26
C LYS A 257 3.38 -23.62 12.28
N GLY A 258 3.02 -24.63 11.49
CA GLY A 258 1.65 -25.10 11.41
C GLY A 258 0.79 -24.23 10.49
N LYS A 259 -0.53 -24.41 10.60
CA LYS A 259 -1.50 -23.72 9.74
C LYS A 259 -1.68 -22.27 10.16
N VAL A 260 -1.64 -21.38 9.19
CA VAL A 260 -1.85 -19.95 9.35
C VAL A 260 -2.85 -19.42 8.32
N ASN A 261 -3.46 -18.29 8.64
CA ASN A 261 -4.15 -17.42 7.70
C ASN A 261 -3.20 -16.26 7.36
N ILE A 262 -3.01 -15.99 6.08
CA ILE A 262 -2.11 -14.95 5.61
C ILE A 262 -2.92 -13.89 4.88
N THR A 263 -2.99 -12.70 5.44
CA THR A 263 -3.54 -11.51 4.80
C THR A 263 -2.40 -10.72 4.16
N GLY A 264 -2.67 -10.05 3.06
CA GLY A 264 -1.67 -9.20 2.41
C GLY A 264 -2.16 -8.64 1.10
N LEU A 265 -1.32 -7.81 0.50
CA LEU A 265 -1.54 -7.32 -0.84
C LEU A 265 -1.12 -8.42 -1.82
N PHE A 266 -2.08 -8.97 -2.55
CA PHE A 266 -1.83 -10.02 -3.54
C PHE A 266 -1.45 -9.38 -4.87
N THR A 267 -0.17 -9.15 -5.05
CA THR A 267 0.41 -8.63 -6.28
C THR A 267 0.81 -9.76 -7.23
N ARG A 268 1.35 -9.42 -8.39
CA ARG A 268 1.87 -10.39 -9.36
C ARG A 268 3.20 -9.95 -9.95
N TYR A 269 3.97 -10.92 -10.38
CA TYR A 269 5.06 -10.72 -11.32
C TYR A 269 4.99 -11.79 -12.41
N GLY A 270 4.61 -11.38 -13.61
CA GLY A 270 4.25 -12.32 -14.67
C GLY A 270 3.00 -13.13 -14.29
N SER A 271 3.14 -14.45 -14.24
CA SER A 271 2.08 -15.38 -13.81
C SER A 271 2.14 -15.77 -12.33
N THR A 272 3.10 -15.26 -11.57
CA THR A 272 3.31 -15.63 -10.17
C THR A 272 2.62 -14.63 -9.25
N TRP A 273 1.77 -15.12 -8.35
CA TRP A 273 1.26 -14.34 -7.22
C TRP A 273 2.37 -14.06 -6.21
N GLN A 274 2.42 -12.84 -5.73
CA GLN A 274 3.29 -12.41 -4.64
C GLN A 274 2.44 -11.80 -3.54
N ILE A 275 2.41 -12.43 -2.36
CA ILE A 275 1.74 -11.88 -1.20
C ILE A 275 2.71 -10.94 -0.49
N LEU A 276 2.40 -9.65 -0.47
CA LEU A 276 3.14 -8.64 0.28
C LEU A 276 2.41 -8.41 1.61
N LEU A 277 3.01 -8.82 2.71
CA LEU A 277 2.49 -8.54 4.05
C LEU A 277 2.62 -7.05 4.35
N ARG A 278 1.59 -6.43 4.91
CA ARG A 278 1.63 -5.04 5.36
C ARG A 278 2.37 -4.92 6.69
N SER A 279 2.18 -5.95 7.52
CA SER A 279 2.83 -6.07 8.83
C SER A 279 2.95 -7.53 9.24
N SER A 280 3.70 -7.79 10.30
CA SER A 280 3.79 -9.12 10.89
C SER A 280 2.45 -9.64 11.45
N LYS A 281 1.47 -8.77 11.69
CA LYS A 281 0.12 -9.14 12.15
C LYS A 281 -0.76 -9.71 11.04
N ASP A 282 -0.34 -9.57 9.81
CA ASP A 282 -1.03 -10.16 8.65
C ASP A 282 -0.90 -11.71 8.59
N VAL A 283 -0.10 -12.31 9.48
CA VAL A 283 0.01 -13.77 9.61
C VAL A 283 -0.51 -14.19 10.97
N GLU A 284 -1.65 -14.87 10.96
CA GLU A 284 -2.34 -15.32 12.17
C GLU A 284 -2.41 -16.85 12.20
N GLN A 285 -2.29 -17.46 13.39
CA GLN A 285 -2.51 -18.89 13.53
C GLN A 285 -3.96 -19.23 13.12
N ALA A 286 -4.12 -20.24 12.28
CA ALA A 286 -5.46 -20.73 11.97
C ALA A 286 -6.05 -21.37 13.21
N GLU A 287 -7.34 -21.08 13.49
CA GLU A 287 -8.04 -21.73 14.60
C GLU A 287 -8.02 -23.26 14.40
N ALA A 288 -7.70 -23.99 15.46
CA ALA A 288 -7.82 -25.45 15.43
C ALA A 288 -9.30 -25.78 15.16
N GLN A 289 -9.58 -26.48 14.05
CA GLN A 289 -10.92 -27.03 13.85
C GLN A 289 -11.21 -27.93 15.03
N GLN A 290 -12.19 -27.57 15.85
CA GLN A 290 -12.74 -28.48 16.84
C GLN A 290 -13.45 -29.60 16.06
N GLU A 291 -12.86 -30.80 16.08
CA GLU A 291 -13.47 -32.00 15.56
C GLU A 291 -14.69 -32.41 16.42
#